data_9c7506dfef93a4c034aaadc4ce41997d
#
_entry.id   9c7506dfef93a4c034aaadc4ce41997d
#
_cell.length_a   1.000
_cell.length_b   1.000
_cell.length_c   1.000
_cell.angle_alpha   90.00
_cell.angle_beta   90.00
_cell.angle_gamma   90.00
#
_symmetry.space_group_name_H-M   'P 1'
#
loop_
_entity.id
_entity.type
_entity.pdbx_description
1 polymer ?
#
loop_
_entity_poly.entity_id
_entity_poly.type
_entity_poly.pdbx_seq_one_letter_code
_entity_poly.pdbx_strand_id
1 'polypeptide(L)'
;MIELYDFSIGYGSCMLLDKVDTSFGKGQLTALIGRNGTGKSTLLRAIAGLNRHYSGEVLLNDRKISGMQPQELARTLAFVTTERTRIPNLRCEDVVAIGRAPYTNWIGRMQDIDRRIVTDAIRSVGMESYALRTMDTMSDGECQRIMIARALAQDTPVILLDEPTSFLDMLNRYELVSLLQSLAHNQGKCVLFSTHELDVALQMCDSIALVDDGALYHLSVPEMVSSGHIQRLFRTPNLSIERLCASFITDRQ
;
A
#
# COMPACT_ATOMS: atom_id res chain seq x y z
N MET A 1 12.32 -5.60 -0.78
CA MET A 1 12.81 -4.24 -0.59
C MET A 1 12.49 -3.43 -1.85
N ILE A 2 12.13 -2.16 -1.69
CA ILE A 2 11.94 -1.21 -2.80
C ILE A 2 13.06 -0.19 -2.70
N GLU A 3 13.69 0.17 -3.81
CA GLU A 3 14.72 1.21 -3.85
C GLU A 3 14.45 2.15 -5.02
N LEU A 4 14.62 3.44 -4.78
CA LEU A 4 14.52 4.51 -5.76
C LEU A 4 15.86 5.21 -5.83
N TYR A 5 16.39 5.41 -7.05
CA TYR A 5 17.64 6.11 -7.32
C TYR A 5 17.43 7.21 -8.35
N ASP A 6 17.78 8.44 -7.99
CA ASP A 6 17.61 9.65 -8.82
C ASP A 6 16.21 9.70 -9.47
N PHE A 7 15.19 9.25 -8.70
CA PHE A 7 13.85 9.07 -9.21
C PHE A 7 13.11 10.40 -9.31
N SER A 8 12.62 10.71 -10.52
CA SER A 8 11.79 11.89 -10.74
C SER A 8 10.57 11.53 -11.57
N ILE A 9 9.40 12.09 -11.21
CA ILE A 9 8.14 11.85 -11.89
C ILE A 9 7.26 13.09 -11.90
N GLY A 10 6.57 13.32 -13.02
CA GLY A 10 5.65 14.44 -13.19
C GLY A 10 4.72 14.28 -14.39
N TYR A 11 3.90 15.26 -14.64
CA TYR A 11 3.00 15.33 -15.81
C TYR A 11 3.19 16.67 -16.55
N GLY A 12 3.59 16.60 -17.82
CA GLY A 12 3.89 17.80 -18.61
C GLY A 12 4.97 18.65 -17.95
N SER A 13 4.66 19.90 -17.60
CA SER A 13 5.58 20.81 -16.90
C SER A 13 5.48 20.72 -15.35
N CYS A 14 4.56 19.91 -14.81
CA CYS A 14 4.38 19.79 -13.37
C CYS A 14 5.19 18.62 -12.83
N MET A 15 6.30 18.92 -12.15
CA MET A 15 7.10 17.95 -11.42
C MET A 15 6.40 17.61 -10.10
N LEU A 16 6.17 16.33 -9.83
CA LEU A 16 5.55 15.82 -8.60
C LEU A 16 6.60 15.37 -7.58
N LEU A 17 7.66 14.73 -8.04
CA LEU A 17 8.82 14.31 -7.26
C LEU A 17 10.08 14.53 -8.10
N ASP A 18 11.13 15.06 -7.50
CA ASP A 18 12.39 15.35 -8.17
C ASP A 18 13.58 14.76 -7.40
N LYS A 19 14.38 13.93 -8.10
CA LYS A 19 15.65 13.35 -7.63
C LYS A 19 15.55 12.68 -6.26
N VAL A 20 14.59 11.77 -6.12
CA VAL A 20 14.36 11.04 -4.89
C VAL A 20 15.28 9.83 -4.81
N ASP A 21 16.07 9.76 -3.73
CA ASP A 21 16.84 8.59 -3.33
C ASP A 21 16.26 8.07 -2.00
N THR A 22 15.69 6.87 -1.99
CA THR A 22 15.10 6.26 -0.80
C THR A 22 14.97 4.75 -0.94
N SER A 23 14.80 4.07 0.19
CA SER A 23 14.54 2.62 0.22
C SER A 23 13.48 2.27 1.25
N PHE A 24 12.60 1.31 0.93
CA PHE A 24 11.61 0.75 1.83
C PHE A 24 11.98 -0.69 2.16
N GLY A 25 12.18 -0.96 3.45
CA GLY A 25 12.76 -2.21 3.95
C GLY A 25 11.78 -3.37 3.99
N LYS A 26 12.32 -4.59 4.04
CA LYS A 26 11.55 -5.79 4.41
C LYS A 26 11.21 -5.73 5.90
N GLY A 27 10.06 -6.29 6.26
CA GLY A 27 9.60 -6.31 7.65
C GLY A 27 9.13 -4.96 8.16
N GLN A 28 8.89 -4.00 7.28
CA GLN A 28 8.46 -2.64 7.63
C GLN A 28 7.11 -2.30 7.03
N LEU A 29 6.26 -1.68 7.84
CA LEU A 29 5.04 -1.01 7.44
C LEU A 29 5.31 0.49 7.31
N THR A 30 5.27 1.01 6.08
CA THR A 30 5.52 2.43 5.80
C THR A 30 4.23 3.11 5.33
N ALA A 31 3.89 4.25 5.95
CA ALA A 31 2.82 5.12 5.48
C ALA A 31 3.37 6.18 4.51
N LEU A 32 2.78 6.28 3.32
CA LEU A 32 3.03 7.34 2.36
C LEU A 32 2.00 8.45 2.56
N ILE A 33 2.41 9.58 3.10
CA ILE A 33 1.54 10.72 3.41
C ILE A 33 1.89 11.95 2.57
N GLY A 34 0.94 12.87 2.45
CA GLY A 34 1.08 14.12 1.70
C GLY A 34 -0.28 14.67 1.32
N ARG A 35 -0.35 15.93 0.89
CA ARG A 35 -1.60 16.55 0.43
C ARG A 35 -2.16 15.84 -0.80
N ASN A 36 -3.45 16.07 -1.09
CA ASN A 36 -4.03 15.56 -2.32
C ASN A 36 -3.35 16.19 -3.54
N GLY A 37 -3.08 15.36 -4.57
CA GLY A 37 -2.41 15.81 -5.79
C GLY A 37 -0.88 15.89 -5.73
N THR A 38 -0.23 15.57 -4.60
CA THR A 38 1.24 15.62 -4.47
C THR A 38 1.98 14.46 -5.17
N GLY A 39 1.26 13.48 -5.73
CA GLY A 39 1.89 12.40 -6.49
C GLY A 39 1.98 11.05 -5.76
N LYS A 40 1.34 10.86 -4.59
CA LYS A 40 1.36 9.56 -3.86
C LYS A 40 0.95 8.38 -4.73
N SER A 41 -0.25 8.42 -5.32
CA SER A 41 -0.74 7.37 -6.22
C SER A 41 0.11 7.21 -7.47
N THR A 42 0.68 8.31 -7.97
CA THR A 42 1.58 8.31 -9.12
C THR A 42 2.89 7.58 -8.81
N LEU A 43 3.47 7.82 -7.63
CA LEU A 43 4.64 7.11 -7.13
C LEU A 43 4.36 5.61 -6.96
N LEU A 44 3.25 5.25 -6.29
CA LEU A 44 2.87 3.85 -6.11
C LEU A 44 2.67 3.13 -7.46
N ARG A 45 2.02 3.78 -8.43
CA ARG A 45 1.83 3.25 -9.79
C ARG A 45 3.16 3.11 -10.55
N ALA A 46 4.12 4.01 -10.33
CA ALA A 46 5.45 3.90 -10.93
C ALA A 46 6.21 2.71 -10.34
N ILE A 47 6.23 2.54 -9.02
CA ILE A 47 6.84 1.38 -8.34
C ILE A 47 6.16 0.07 -8.78
N ALA A 48 4.85 0.08 -9.01
CA ALA A 48 4.10 -1.07 -9.52
C ALA A 48 4.36 -1.38 -11.01
N GLY A 49 5.16 -0.56 -11.71
CA GLY A 49 5.43 -0.71 -13.16
C GLY A 49 4.24 -0.36 -14.06
N LEU A 50 3.19 0.27 -13.51
CA LEU A 50 1.98 0.69 -14.23
C LEU A 50 2.13 2.08 -14.86
N ASN A 51 3.01 2.91 -14.34
CA ASN A 51 3.42 4.18 -14.94
C ASN A 51 4.91 4.12 -15.24
N ARG A 52 5.28 4.21 -16.52
CA ARG A 52 6.67 4.16 -16.99
C ARG A 52 7.24 5.53 -17.36
N HIS A 53 6.48 6.60 -17.17
CA HIS A 53 6.90 7.98 -17.47
C HIS A 53 7.58 8.59 -16.24
N TYR A 54 8.79 8.11 -15.92
CA TYR A 54 9.66 8.64 -14.87
C TYR A 54 11.11 8.59 -15.34
N SER A 55 12.00 9.32 -14.67
CA SER A 55 13.45 9.21 -14.80
C SER A 55 14.05 8.57 -13.55
N GLY A 56 15.32 8.16 -13.63
CA GLY A 56 15.98 7.42 -12.56
C GLY A 56 15.65 5.92 -12.58
N GLU A 57 15.85 5.26 -11.47
CA GLU A 57 15.72 3.81 -11.35
C GLU A 57 14.79 3.39 -10.21
N VAL A 58 14.01 2.35 -10.46
CA VAL A 58 13.20 1.66 -9.44
C VAL A 58 13.64 0.20 -9.39
N LEU A 59 14.06 -0.25 -8.21
CA LEU A 59 14.45 -1.64 -7.97
C LEU A 59 13.48 -2.32 -7.01
N LEU A 60 13.20 -3.59 -7.28
CA LEU A 60 12.48 -4.51 -6.39
C LEU A 60 13.40 -5.70 -6.11
N ASN A 61 13.79 -5.89 -4.83
CA ASN A 61 14.73 -6.94 -4.42
C ASN A 61 16.00 -6.95 -5.30
N ASP A 62 16.66 -5.80 -5.40
CA ASP A 62 17.91 -5.56 -6.13
C ASP A 62 17.79 -5.73 -7.67
N ARG A 63 16.58 -5.80 -8.22
CA ARG A 63 16.32 -5.94 -9.66
C ARG A 63 15.54 -4.76 -10.21
N LYS A 64 16.02 -4.17 -11.30
CA LYS A 64 15.35 -3.05 -11.98
C LYS A 64 14.00 -3.52 -12.55
N ILE A 65 12.92 -2.82 -12.22
CA ILE A 65 11.57 -3.16 -12.72
C ILE A 65 11.46 -3.04 -14.24
N SER A 66 12.25 -2.17 -14.87
CA SER A 66 12.28 -1.99 -16.33
C SER A 66 12.73 -3.24 -17.10
N GLY A 67 13.48 -4.14 -16.44
CA GLY A 67 13.94 -5.41 -17.00
C GLY A 67 13.11 -6.62 -16.60
N MET A 68 12.10 -6.47 -15.73
CA MET A 68 11.27 -7.59 -15.27
C MET A 68 10.19 -7.95 -16.28
N GLN A 69 10.00 -9.25 -16.50
CA GLN A 69 8.83 -9.74 -17.23
C GLN A 69 7.55 -9.54 -16.40
N PRO A 70 6.38 -9.33 -17.03
CA PRO A 70 5.13 -9.08 -16.31
C PRO A 70 4.79 -10.14 -15.25
N GLN A 71 5.01 -11.42 -15.58
CA GLN A 71 4.76 -12.52 -14.64
C GLN A 71 5.72 -12.49 -13.43
N GLU A 72 6.97 -12.12 -13.65
CA GLU A 72 7.96 -11.97 -12.59
C GLU A 72 7.63 -10.81 -11.67
N LEU A 73 7.27 -9.64 -12.24
CA LEU A 73 6.81 -8.49 -11.48
C LEU A 73 5.58 -8.85 -10.63
N ALA A 74 4.60 -9.57 -11.21
CA ALA A 74 3.42 -10.02 -10.52
C ALA A 74 3.69 -11.07 -9.40
N ARG A 75 4.82 -11.76 -9.42
CA ARG A 75 5.29 -12.62 -8.30
C ARG A 75 6.11 -11.87 -7.26
N THR A 76 6.50 -10.64 -7.55
CA THR A 76 7.34 -9.82 -6.68
C THR A 76 6.54 -8.76 -5.93
N LEU A 77 5.50 -8.22 -6.58
CA LEU A 77 4.73 -7.10 -6.05
C LEU A 77 3.23 -7.28 -6.28
N ALA A 78 2.43 -7.06 -5.22
CA ALA A 78 1.00 -6.90 -5.30
C ALA A 78 0.61 -5.42 -5.14
N PHE A 79 -0.39 -4.97 -5.90
CA PHE A 79 -0.88 -3.60 -5.84
C PHE A 79 -2.40 -3.54 -5.71
N VAL A 80 -2.86 -2.79 -4.72
CA VAL A 80 -4.29 -2.47 -4.50
C VAL A 80 -4.50 -0.99 -4.81
N THR A 81 -5.40 -0.70 -5.74
CA THR A 81 -5.74 0.67 -6.13
C THR A 81 -6.88 1.22 -5.27
N THR A 82 -6.98 2.54 -5.18
CA THR A 82 -8.13 3.25 -4.56
C THR A 82 -9.41 3.09 -5.39
N GLU A 83 -9.30 2.70 -6.66
CA GLU A 83 -10.44 2.61 -7.58
C GLU A 83 -11.44 1.57 -7.09
N ARG A 84 -12.71 1.95 -7.06
CA ARG A 84 -13.82 1.05 -6.73
C ARG A 84 -13.97 -0.01 -7.79
N THR A 85 -13.44 -1.19 -7.53
CA THR A 85 -13.54 -2.32 -8.46
C THR A 85 -14.74 -3.17 -8.06
N ARG A 86 -15.84 -3.04 -8.82
CA ARG A 86 -16.98 -3.96 -8.75
C ARG A 86 -16.99 -4.81 -10.01
N ILE A 87 -16.82 -6.12 -9.84
CA ILE A 87 -16.87 -7.05 -10.96
C ILE A 87 -18.24 -7.73 -10.93
N PRO A 88 -19.16 -7.37 -11.84
CA PRO A 88 -20.51 -7.92 -11.83
C PRO A 88 -20.52 -9.43 -11.99
N ASN A 89 -21.44 -10.11 -11.31
CA ASN A 89 -21.66 -11.55 -11.40
C ASN A 89 -20.45 -12.44 -11.03
N LEU A 90 -19.38 -11.88 -10.45
CA LEU A 90 -18.24 -12.66 -9.99
C LEU A 90 -18.29 -12.83 -8.47
N ARG A 91 -18.12 -14.06 -7.99
CA ARG A 91 -18.07 -14.34 -6.55
C ARG A 91 -16.80 -13.78 -5.93
N CYS A 92 -16.87 -13.45 -4.65
CA CYS A 92 -15.71 -12.93 -3.92
C CYS A 92 -14.53 -13.90 -3.95
N GLU A 93 -14.77 -15.22 -3.79
CA GLU A 93 -13.72 -16.23 -3.88
C GLU A 93 -13.03 -16.26 -5.25
N ASP A 94 -13.81 -16.08 -6.34
CA ASP A 94 -13.27 -16.04 -7.70
C ASP A 94 -12.41 -14.80 -7.93
N VAL A 95 -12.83 -13.65 -7.38
CA VAL A 95 -12.03 -12.41 -7.43
C VAL A 95 -10.70 -12.59 -6.68
N VAL A 96 -10.73 -13.19 -5.50
CA VAL A 96 -9.50 -13.47 -4.74
C VAL A 96 -8.63 -14.50 -5.47
N ALA A 97 -9.23 -15.50 -6.10
CA ALA A 97 -8.53 -16.51 -6.91
C ALA A 97 -7.74 -15.91 -8.09
N ILE A 98 -8.17 -14.76 -8.64
CA ILE A 98 -7.39 -14.03 -9.67
C ILE A 98 -5.99 -13.66 -9.15
N GLY A 99 -5.81 -13.46 -7.84
CA GLY A 99 -4.50 -13.24 -7.22
C GLY A 99 -3.51 -14.38 -7.48
N ARG A 100 -4.00 -15.60 -7.75
CA ARG A 100 -3.15 -16.76 -8.07
C ARG A 100 -2.77 -16.86 -9.55
N ALA A 101 -3.27 -15.97 -10.41
CA ALA A 101 -2.98 -15.99 -11.86
C ALA A 101 -1.48 -16.08 -12.21
N PRO A 102 -0.54 -15.41 -11.51
CA PRO A 102 0.89 -15.53 -11.79
C PRO A 102 1.47 -16.94 -11.57
N TYR A 103 0.77 -17.81 -10.83
CA TYR A 103 1.22 -19.15 -10.44
C TYR A 103 0.48 -20.27 -11.18
N THR A 104 -0.62 -19.95 -11.85
CA THR A 104 -1.41 -20.93 -12.61
C THR A 104 -0.83 -21.14 -14.00
N ASN A 105 -1.20 -22.25 -14.64
CA ASN A 105 -0.87 -22.51 -16.04
C ASN A 105 -1.71 -21.61 -16.99
N TRP A 106 -1.45 -21.72 -18.30
CA TRP A 106 -2.14 -20.95 -19.33
C TRP A 106 -3.68 -21.19 -19.39
N ILE A 107 -4.17 -22.31 -18.83
CA ILE A 107 -5.62 -22.62 -18.71
C ILE A 107 -6.20 -22.01 -17.42
N GLY A 108 -5.37 -21.44 -16.53
CA GLY A 108 -5.82 -20.90 -15.23
C GLY A 108 -6.14 -22.00 -14.19
N ARG A 109 -5.65 -23.23 -14.35
CA ARG A 109 -5.95 -24.32 -13.43
C ARG A 109 -5.24 -24.10 -12.09
N MET A 110 -6.03 -23.93 -11.03
CA MET A 110 -5.56 -23.84 -9.65
C MET A 110 -5.28 -25.24 -9.08
N GLN A 111 -4.20 -25.35 -8.30
CA GLN A 111 -3.87 -26.51 -7.49
C GLN A 111 -4.52 -26.40 -6.10
N ASP A 112 -4.51 -27.47 -5.32
CA ASP A 112 -5.07 -27.47 -3.96
C ASP A 112 -4.37 -26.46 -3.03
N ILE A 113 -3.09 -26.22 -3.23
CA ILE A 113 -2.34 -25.20 -2.50
C ILE A 113 -2.87 -23.78 -2.82
N ASP A 114 -3.22 -23.50 -4.07
CA ASP A 114 -3.76 -22.20 -4.46
C ASP A 114 -5.14 -21.98 -3.81
N ARG A 115 -5.98 -23.02 -3.74
CA ARG A 115 -7.30 -22.94 -3.08
C ARG A 115 -7.16 -22.64 -1.59
N ARG A 116 -6.19 -23.26 -0.92
CA ARG A 116 -5.89 -22.97 0.51
C ARG A 116 -5.46 -21.52 0.69
N ILE A 117 -4.54 -21.02 -0.14
CA ILE A 117 -4.06 -19.64 -0.09
C ILE A 117 -5.23 -18.66 -0.29
N VAL A 118 -6.14 -18.92 -1.23
CA VAL A 118 -7.35 -18.12 -1.45
C VAL A 118 -8.24 -18.11 -0.20
N THR A 119 -8.50 -19.27 0.39
CA THR A 119 -9.32 -19.38 1.61
C THR A 119 -8.68 -18.64 2.78
N ASP A 120 -7.37 -18.78 2.97
CA ASP A 120 -6.64 -18.12 4.05
C ASP A 120 -6.57 -16.61 3.85
N ALA A 121 -6.43 -16.13 2.62
CA ALA A 121 -6.48 -14.71 2.28
C ALA A 121 -7.86 -14.09 2.60
N ILE A 122 -8.96 -14.78 2.26
CA ILE A 122 -10.33 -14.33 2.58
C ILE A 122 -10.53 -14.29 4.10
N ARG A 123 -10.04 -15.30 4.82
CA ARG A 123 -10.09 -15.35 6.29
C ARG A 123 -9.31 -14.21 6.92
N SER A 124 -8.14 -13.90 6.41
CA SER A 124 -7.27 -12.85 6.96
C SER A 124 -7.92 -11.46 6.96
N VAL A 125 -8.87 -11.22 6.07
CA VAL A 125 -9.63 -9.96 6.00
C VAL A 125 -11.04 -10.08 6.64
N GLY A 126 -11.38 -11.20 7.30
CA GLY A 126 -12.65 -11.42 7.98
C GLY A 126 -13.85 -11.57 7.04
N MET A 127 -13.65 -12.12 5.83
CA MET A 127 -14.68 -12.17 4.78
C MET A 127 -15.14 -13.58 4.41
N GLU A 128 -14.93 -14.60 5.29
CA GLU A 128 -15.28 -16.00 4.99
C GLU A 128 -16.76 -16.18 4.65
N SER A 129 -17.66 -15.54 5.40
CA SER A 129 -19.11 -15.62 5.16
C SER A 129 -19.57 -14.98 3.85
N TYR A 130 -18.69 -14.21 3.21
CA TYR A 130 -18.95 -13.52 1.95
C TYR A 130 -18.36 -14.23 0.72
N ALA A 131 -17.58 -15.30 0.91
CA ALA A 131 -16.83 -15.95 -0.17
C ALA A 131 -17.69 -16.27 -1.40
N LEU A 132 -18.92 -16.76 -1.20
CA LEU A 132 -19.84 -17.14 -2.27
C LEU A 132 -20.75 -15.99 -2.74
N ARG A 133 -20.72 -14.82 -2.11
CA ARG A 133 -21.49 -13.64 -2.54
C ARG A 133 -20.84 -13.01 -3.77
N THR A 134 -21.67 -12.35 -4.58
CA THR A 134 -21.20 -11.60 -5.74
C THR A 134 -20.81 -10.17 -5.34
N MET A 135 -19.76 -9.64 -5.96
CA MET A 135 -19.18 -8.32 -5.65
C MET A 135 -20.17 -7.15 -5.80
N ASP A 136 -21.15 -7.28 -6.69
CA ASP A 136 -22.17 -6.26 -6.93
C ASP A 136 -23.18 -6.11 -5.79
N THR A 137 -23.28 -7.11 -4.90
CA THR A 137 -24.17 -7.10 -3.73
C THR A 137 -23.50 -6.54 -2.46
N MET A 138 -22.24 -6.10 -2.56
CA MET A 138 -21.43 -5.73 -1.41
C MET A 138 -21.28 -4.21 -1.26
N SER A 139 -21.06 -3.76 -0.02
CA SER A 139 -20.65 -2.38 0.27
C SER A 139 -19.25 -2.08 -0.26
N ASP A 140 -18.89 -0.79 -0.37
CA ASP A 140 -17.57 -0.38 -0.84
C ASP A 140 -16.44 -0.87 0.10
N GLY A 141 -16.67 -0.85 1.42
CA GLY A 141 -15.71 -1.37 2.40
C GLY A 141 -15.50 -2.88 2.31
N GLU A 142 -16.59 -3.66 2.08
CA GLU A 142 -16.50 -5.11 1.86
C GLU A 142 -15.76 -5.42 0.55
N CYS A 143 -16.06 -4.69 -0.53
CA CYS A 143 -15.33 -4.80 -1.80
C CYS A 143 -13.84 -4.52 -1.62
N GLN A 144 -13.49 -3.48 -0.85
CA GLN A 144 -12.09 -3.14 -0.56
C GLN A 144 -11.38 -4.27 0.18
N ARG A 145 -12.01 -4.89 1.20
CA ARG A 145 -11.46 -6.05 1.89
C ARG A 145 -11.22 -7.24 0.94
N ILE A 146 -12.12 -7.51 0.01
CA ILE A 146 -11.94 -8.56 -1.01
C ILE A 146 -10.78 -8.23 -1.95
N MET A 147 -10.62 -6.98 -2.37
CA MET A 147 -9.49 -6.56 -3.21
C MET A 147 -8.15 -6.70 -2.47
N ILE A 148 -8.14 -6.45 -1.16
CA ILE A 148 -6.97 -6.70 -0.31
C ILE A 148 -6.71 -8.22 -0.21
N ALA A 149 -7.74 -9.05 0.03
CA ALA A 149 -7.61 -10.50 0.03
C ALA A 149 -7.02 -11.02 -1.30
N ARG A 150 -7.43 -10.46 -2.44
CA ARG A 150 -6.84 -10.77 -3.75
C ARG A 150 -5.34 -10.49 -3.79
N ALA A 151 -4.91 -9.33 -3.26
CA ALA A 151 -3.50 -8.98 -3.18
C ALA A 151 -2.72 -9.90 -2.22
N LEU A 152 -3.34 -10.32 -1.10
CA LEU A 152 -2.76 -11.29 -0.17
C LEU A 152 -2.62 -12.68 -0.81
N ALA A 153 -3.63 -13.13 -1.58
CA ALA A 153 -3.58 -14.39 -2.31
C ALA A 153 -2.49 -14.42 -3.39
N GLN A 154 -2.05 -13.26 -3.88
CA GLN A 154 -0.90 -13.16 -4.80
C GLN A 154 0.42 -13.53 -4.12
N ASP A 155 0.50 -13.51 -2.79
CA ASP A 155 1.61 -13.95 -1.95
C ASP A 155 2.99 -13.42 -2.38
N THR A 156 3.09 -12.11 -2.47
CA THR A 156 4.29 -11.40 -2.89
C THR A 156 5.11 -10.88 -1.71
N PRO A 157 6.43 -10.68 -1.85
CA PRO A 157 7.26 -10.05 -0.82
C PRO A 157 7.02 -8.54 -0.66
N VAL A 158 6.45 -7.87 -1.67
CA VAL A 158 6.13 -6.43 -1.64
C VAL A 158 4.63 -6.24 -1.82
N ILE A 159 4.02 -5.41 -0.97
CA ILE A 159 2.60 -5.04 -1.05
C ILE A 159 2.49 -3.53 -1.09
N LEU A 160 1.88 -3.00 -2.14
CA LEU A 160 1.54 -1.60 -2.28
C LEU A 160 0.03 -1.42 -2.18
N LEU A 161 -0.42 -0.43 -1.42
CA LEU A 161 -1.86 -0.12 -1.33
C LEU A 161 -2.05 1.40 -1.45
N ASP A 162 -2.96 1.78 -2.33
CA ASP A 162 -3.32 3.19 -2.53
C ASP A 162 -4.62 3.48 -1.80
N GLU A 163 -4.53 4.23 -0.70
CA GLU A 163 -5.61 4.60 0.21
C GLU A 163 -6.52 3.43 0.65
N PRO A 164 -5.98 2.34 1.21
CA PRO A 164 -6.75 1.12 1.51
C PRO A 164 -7.82 1.32 2.57
N THR A 165 -7.78 2.41 3.33
CA THR A 165 -8.67 2.71 4.46
C THR A 165 -9.82 3.65 4.11
N SER A 166 -9.85 4.23 2.88
CA SER A 166 -10.76 5.33 2.52
C SER A 166 -12.26 5.04 2.68
N PHE A 167 -12.68 3.77 2.60
CA PHE A 167 -14.09 3.37 2.66
C PHE A 167 -14.44 2.63 3.95
N LEU A 168 -13.54 2.61 4.92
CA LEU A 168 -13.68 1.89 6.18
C LEU A 168 -14.05 2.85 7.31
N ASP A 169 -14.90 2.39 8.20
CA ASP A 169 -15.11 3.06 9.49
C ASP A 169 -13.86 2.94 10.37
N MET A 170 -13.84 3.65 11.48
CA MET A 170 -12.68 3.75 12.35
C MET A 170 -12.19 2.38 12.83
N LEU A 171 -13.08 1.50 13.29
CA LEU A 171 -12.71 0.18 13.82
C LEU A 171 -12.10 -0.70 12.71
N ASN A 172 -12.80 -0.81 11.58
CA ASN A 172 -12.35 -1.59 10.42
C ASN A 172 -11.02 -1.10 9.85
N ARG A 173 -10.74 0.20 9.95
CA ARG A 173 -9.48 0.83 9.53
C ARG A 173 -8.32 0.34 10.39
N TYR A 174 -8.45 0.39 11.73
CA TYR A 174 -7.42 -0.09 12.64
C TYR A 174 -7.17 -1.60 12.51
N GLU A 175 -8.24 -2.40 12.31
CA GLU A 175 -8.11 -3.84 12.03
C GLU A 175 -7.32 -4.11 10.76
N LEU A 176 -7.61 -3.36 9.67
CA LEU A 176 -6.87 -3.52 8.42
C LEU A 176 -5.39 -3.16 8.60
N VAL A 177 -5.09 -2.04 9.23
CA VAL A 177 -3.68 -1.62 9.41
C VAL A 177 -2.94 -2.57 10.35
N SER A 178 -3.60 -3.14 11.36
CA SER A 178 -3.04 -4.20 12.21
C SER A 178 -2.72 -5.46 11.40
N LEU A 179 -3.58 -5.84 10.45
CA LEU A 179 -3.28 -6.92 9.51
C LEU A 179 -2.03 -6.59 8.66
N LEU A 180 -1.95 -5.38 8.09
CA LEU A 180 -0.79 -4.95 7.30
C LEU A 180 0.50 -4.96 8.13
N GLN A 181 0.44 -4.53 9.39
CA GLN A 181 1.55 -4.59 10.33
C GLN A 181 1.99 -6.02 10.60
N SER A 182 1.03 -6.94 10.81
CA SER A 182 1.32 -8.38 10.98
C SER A 182 2.01 -8.98 9.74
N LEU A 183 1.58 -8.60 8.54
CA LEU A 183 2.22 -9.05 7.29
C LEU A 183 3.66 -8.53 7.18
N ALA A 184 3.91 -7.30 7.58
CA ALA A 184 5.25 -6.74 7.61
C ALA A 184 6.11 -7.47 8.66
N HIS A 185 5.73 -7.45 9.91
CA HIS A 185 6.55 -7.90 11.02
C HIS A 185 6.69 -9.43 11.09
N ASN A 186 5.57 -10.17 10.94
CA ASN A 186 5.57 -11.61 11.14
C ASN A 186 5.92 -12.40 9.87
N GLN A 187 5.66 -11.84 8.69
CA GLN A 187 5.97 -12.49 7.40
C GLN A 187 7.13 -11.84 6.66
N GLY A 188 7.73 -10.78 7.21
CA GLY A 188 8.88 -10.09 6.61
C GLY A 188 8.57 -9.38 5.29
N LYS A 189 7.30 -9.05 5.03
CA LYS A 189 6.90 -8.36 3.79
C LYS A 189 7.28 -6.87 3.86
N CYS A 190 7.59 -6.26 2.71
CA CYS A 190 7.71 -4.81 2.57
C CYS A 190 6.31 -4.27 2.26
N VAL A 191 5.73 -3.49 3.15
CA VAL A 191 4.37 -2.94 2.98
C VAL A 191 4.44 -1.42 2.94
N LEU A 192 4.00 -0.83 1.81
CA LEU A 192 3.91 0.61 1.61
C LEU A 192 2.47 0.96 1.23
N PHE A 193 1.82 1.82 2.00
CA PHE A 193 0.45 2.25 1.70
C PHE A 193 0.30 3.77 1.79
N SER A 194 -0.46 4.35 0.88
CA SER A 194 -0.81 5.75 0.97
C SER A 194 -1.98 5.97 1.92
N THR A 195 -1.94 7.07 2.67
CA THR A 195 -3.03 7.48 3.53
C THR A 195 -3.00 9.00 3.77
N HIS A 196 -4.15 9.56 4.12
CA HIS A 196 -4.27 10.92 4.63
C HIS A 196 -4.55 10.96 6.14
N GLU A 197 -4.55 9.79 6.78
CA GLU A 197 -4.85 9.58 8.19
C GLU A 197 -3.56 9.59 9.01
N LEU A 198 -3.27 10.75 9.57
CA LEU A 198 -2.02 10.98 10.30
C LEU A 198 -1.96 10.15 11.61
N ASP A 199 -3.09 9.98 12.29
CA ASP A 199 -3.20 9.17 13.50
C ASP A 199 -2.77 7.72 13.26
N VAL A 200 -3.27 7.10 12.19
CA VAL A 200 -2.89 5.74 11.77
C VAL A 200 -1.39 5.67 11.46
N ALA A 201 -0.87 6.63 10.68
CA ALA A 201 0.54 6.65 10.31
C ALA A 201 1.46 6.75 11.54
N LEU A 202 1.12 7.60 12.51
CA LEU A 202 1.92 7.81 13.71
C LEU A 202 1.84 6.64 14.70
N GLN A 203 0.65 6.02 14.85
CA GLN A 203 0.44 4.99 15.87
C GLN A 203 0.90 3.61 15.43
N MET A 204 0.73 3.26 14.16
CA MET A 204 0.82 1.88 13.70
C MET A 204 1.95 1.61 12.72
N CYS A 205 2.57 2.64 12.14
CA CYS A 205 3.64 2.45 11.17
C CYS A 205 5.05 2.49 11.80
N ASP A 206 6.01 1.86 11.13
CA ASP A 206 7.42 1.91 11.52
C ASP A 206 8.08 3.19 10.99
N SER A 207 7.70 3.60 9.78
CA SER A 207 8.24 4.78 9.12
C SER A 207 7.16 5.52 8.34
N ILE A 208 7.46 6.77 8.04
CA ILE A 208 6.60 7.65 7.23
C ILE A 208 7.42 8.18 6.06
N ALA A 209 6.88 8.03 4.87
CA ALA A 209 7.34 8.68 3.64
C ALA A 209 6.40 9.87 3.36
N LEU A 210 6.88 11.09 3.58
CA LEU A 210 6.10 12.30 3.43
C LEU A 210 6.46 12.97 2.10
N VAL A 211 5.45 13.20 1.26
CA VAL A 211 5.58 13.95 0.00
C VAL A 211 5.15 15.40 0.22
N ASP A 212 6.09 16.33 0.06
CA ASP A 212 5.86 17.76 0.20
C ASP A 212 6.73 18.54 -0.81
N ASP A 213 6.10 19.40 -1.60
CA ASP A 213 6.74 20.33 -2.55
C ASP A 213 7.82 19.68 -3.44
N GLY A 214 7.50 18.56 -4.06
CA GLY A 214 8.40 17.84 -4.97
C GLY A 214 9.47 16.98 -4.30
N ALA A 215 9.59 17.01 -2.99
CA ALA A 215 10.50 16.19 -2.21
C ALA A 215 9.78 15.02 -1.53
N LEU A 216 10.53 13.95 -1.24
CA LEU A 216 10.08 12.83 -0.42
C LEU A 216 11.00 12.69 0.78
N TYR A 217 10.44 12.85 1.97
CA TYR A 217 11.13 12.67 3.24
C TYR A 217 10.74 11.32 3.85
N HIS A 218 11.66 10.37 3.89
CA HIS A 218 11.41 9.05 4.48
C HIS A 218 12.20 8.90 5.78
N LEU A 219 11.49 8.82 6.90
CA LEU A 219 12.04 8.80 8.25
C LEU A 219 11.27 7.80 9.12
N SER A 220 11.89 7.31 10.19
CA SER A 220 11.15 6.62 11.26
C SER A 220 10.09 7.55 11.87
N VAL A 221 9.04 6.98 12.48
CA VAL A 221 7.97 7.79 13.07
C VAL A 221 8.52 8.81 14.10
N PRO A 222 9.41 8.45 15.04
CA PRO A 222 9.99 9.43 15.99
C PRO A 222 10.77 10.56 15.29
N GLU A 223 11.60 10.22 14.29
CA GLU A 223 12.36 11.21 13.52
C GLU A 223 11.44 12.12 12.70
N MET A 224 10.38 11.58 12.08
CA MET A 224 9.42 12.36 11.33
C MET A 224 8.69 13.37 12.21
N VAL A 225 8.30 12.98 13.42
CA VAL A 225 7.66 13.87 14.41
C VAL A 225 8.61 14.99 14.84
N SER A 226 9.89 14.67 15.13
CA SER A 226 10.88 15.66 15.58
C SER A 226 11.38 16.59 14.48
N SER A 227 11.29 16.18 13.20
CA SER A 227 11.78 16.94 12.04
C SER A 227 11.00 18.22 11.74
N GLY A 228 9.75 18.32 12.21
CA GLY A 228 8.85 19.43 11.90
C GLY A 228 8.20 19.37 10.51
N HIS A 229 8.44 18.30 9.71
CA HIS A 229 7.84 18.16 8.38
C HIS A 229 6.33 18.03 8.45
N ILE A 230 5.80 17.26 9.42
CA ILE A 230 4.34 17.08 9.62
C ILE A 230 3.70 18.42 9.94
N GLN A 231 4.29 19.22 10.86
CA GLN A 231 3.78 20.52 11.25
C GLN A 231 3.74 21.50 10.05
N ARG A 232 4.73 21.39 9.15
CA ARG A 232 4.77 22.21 7.93
C ARG A 232 3.65 21.83 6.97
N LEU A 233 3.43 20.52 6.76
CA LEU A 233 2.41 20.00 5.86
C LEU A 233 0.99 20.42 6.26
N PHE A 234 0.70 20.39 7.56
CA PHE A 234 -0.63 20.67 8.14
C PHE A 234 -0.77 22.04 8.77
N ARG A 235 0.08 23.02 8.42
CA ARG A 235 -0.08 24.41 8.89
C ARG A 235 -1.45 24.97 8.50
N THR A 236 -2.40 24.81 9.41
CA THR A 236 -3.68 25.54 9.43
C THR A 236 -3.69 26.44 10.67
N PRO A 237 -4.13 27.72 10.55
CA PRO A 237 -4.06 28.70 11.66
C PRO A 237 -4.78 28.27 12.95
N ASN A 238 -5.62 27.23 12.89
CA ASN A 238 -6.51 26.82 13.98
C ASN A 238 -6.35 25.35 14.44
N LEU A 239 -5.37 24.59 13.92
CA LEU A 239 -5.15 23.19 14.34
C LEU A 239 -3.79 23.06 15.03
N SER A 240 -3.79 22.78 16.33
CA SER A 240 -2.60 22.47 17.12
C SER A 240 -2.20 21.01 16.90
N ILE A 241 -1.58 20.73 15.75
CA ILE A 241 -1.00 19.39 15.44
C ILE A 241 0.12 19.04 16.44
N GLU A 242 0.71 20.06 17.08
CA GLU A 242 1.67 19.92 18.17
C GLU A 242 1.12 19.05 19.31
N ARG A 243 -0.19 19.13 19.62
CA ARG A 243 -0.81 18.27 20.65
C ARG A 243 -0.94 16.83 20.21
N LEU A 244 -1.26 16.58 18.94
CA LEU A 244 -1.28 15.22 18.37
C LEU A 244 0.14 14.62 18.38
N CYS A 245 1.14 15.33 17.91
CA CYS A 245 2.53 14.88 17.92
C CYS A 245 3.09 14.70 19.34
N ALA A 246 2.74 15.57 20.31
CA ALA A 246 3.20 15.50 21.69
C ALA A 246 2.63 14.29 22.45
N SER A 247 1.36 13.92 22.24
CA SER A 247 0.77 12.73 22.87
C SER A 247 1.46 11.43 22.41
N PHE A 248 1.99 11.37 21.19
CA PHE A 248 2.69 10.18 20.68
C PHE A 248 4.12 10.01 21.16
N ILE A 249 4.77 11.09 21.62
CA ILE A 249 6.11 11.03 22.21
C ILE A 249 6.02 10.49 23.66
N THR A 250 4.92 10.81 24.37
CA THR A 250 4.75 10.44 25.79
C THR A 250 4.32 8.98 25.97
N ASP A 251 3.59 8.38 25.02
CA ASP A 251 3.08 6.99 25.14
C ASP A 251 4.07 5.90 24.72
N ARG A 252 5.25 6.27 24.20
CA ARG A 252 6.32 5.32 23.79
C ARG A 252 7.54 5.32 24.72
N GLN A 253 7.51 6.03 25.87
CA GLN A 253 8.47 5.93 26.96
C GLN A 253 7.93 5.02 28.06
#